data_d0ff6aeac997d4d5f6b8b765a9ecd513
#
_entry.id   d0ff6aeac997d4d5f6b8b765a9ecd513
#
_cell.length_a   1.000
_cell.length_b   1.000
_cell.length_c   1.000
_cell.angle_alpha   90.00
_cell.angle_beta   90.00
_cell.angle_gamma   90.00
#
_symmetry.space_group_name_H-M   'P 1'
#
loop_
_entity.id
_entity.type
_entity.pdbx_description
1 polymer ?
#
loop_
_entity_poly.entity_id
_entity_poly.type
_entity_poly.pdbx_seq_one_letter_code
_entity_poly.pdbx_strand_id
1 'polypeptide(L)'
;MKIIKWTKRIAMALLLIIILLLITGFVFEKISRAKAEKIQPDGQFAEVENHKMHYLKEGTGGPTVVFETAFDPAGHLQWYHIQKDLPKTYTTFSYDRSGILWSERGTHPKTGEKIAEELHTLLEKSNAPKPYILVGHSFGGMLTRFFVKKYPQDVAGVILVDSQYPADEKYLSPEMYRMVNQGLPGGFLKFADTFGAARLMFKNMFPVGEKYKYQNSIMPALLYKSADATLEEQDHMKSIKKEAAAISSFGSIPLYVITAGDKTRYNNIIKDQKL
;
A
#
# COMPACT_ATOMS: atom_id res chain seq x y z
N MET A 1 12.50 -17.93 -51.73
CA MET A 1 11.03 -18.00 -51.61
C MET A 1 10.52 -18.96 -50.53
N LYS A 2 11.03 -20.20 -50.40
CA LYS A 2 10.53 -21.15 -49.36
C LYS A 2 10.76 -20.66 -47.92
N ILE A 3 11.95 -20.10 -47.61
CA ILE A 3 12.30 -19.57 -46.28
C ILE A 3 11.34 -18.46 -45.81
N ILE A 4 11.02 -17.50 -46.70
CA ILE A 4 10.09 -16.39 -46.38
C ILE A 4 8.66 -16.91 -46.10
N LYS A 5 8.22 -17.97 -46.74
CA LYS A 5 6.91 -18.59 -46.46
C LYS A 5 6.91 -19.27 -45.06
N TRP A 6 8.00 -19.90 -44.66
CA TRP A 6 8.13 -20.52 -43.35
C TRP A 6 8.19 -19.48 -42.26
N THR A 7 8.97 -18.43 -42.41
CA THR A 7 9.05 -17.34 -41.41
C THR A 7 7.70 -16.67 -41.18
N LYS A 8 6.94 -16.41 -42.26
CA LYS A 8 5.55 -15.88 -42.14
C LYS A 8 4.61 -16.84 -41.40
N ARG A 9 4.70 -18.15 -41.64
CA ARG A 9 3.86 -19.14 -40.95
C ARG A 9 4.22 -19.23 -39.45
N ILE A 10 5.50 -19.20 -39.12
CA ILE A 10 5.98 -19.17 -37.72
C ILE A 10 5.50 -17.89 -37.04
N ALA A 11 5.67 -16.74 -37.68
CA ALA A 11 5.19 -15.47 -37.12
C ALA A 11 3.67 -15.46 -36.88
N MET A 12 2.92 -16.00 -37.84
CA MET A 12 1.46 -16.13 -37.69
C MET A 12 1.08 -17.10 -36.55
N ALA A 13 1.76 -18.24 -36.43
CA ALA A 13 1.52 -19.18 -35.33
C ALA A 13 1.84 -18.54 -33.98
N LEU A 14 2.96 -17.84 -33.86
CA LEU A 14 3.32 -17.09 -32.62
C LEU A 14 2.27 -16.03 -32.29
N LEU A 15 1.82 -15.27 -33.27
CA LEU A 15 0.76 -14.26 -33.08
C LEU A 15 -0.54 -14.92 -32.57
N LEU A 16 -0.96 -16.03 -33.16
CA LEU A 16 -2.16 -16.77 -32.73
C LEU A 16 -1.99 -17.30 -31.29
N ILE A 17 -0.81 -17.80 -30.92
CA ILE A 17 -0.52 -18.24 -29.54
C ILE A 17 -0.62 -17.06 -28.57
N ILE A 18 -0.05 -15.89 -28.91
CA ILE A 18 -0.12 -14.70 -28.07
C ILE A 18 -1.59 -14.27 -27.88
N ILE A 19 -2.37 -14.20 -28.96
CA ILE A 19 -3.80 -13.87 -28.90
C ILE A 19 -4.56 -14.85 -28.00
N LEU A 20 -4.29 -16.15 -28.15
CA LEU A 20 -4.94 -17.18 -27.34
C LEU A 20 -4.58 -17.03 -25.86
N LEU A 21 -3.31 -16.73 -25.53
CA LEU A 21 -2.86 -16.48 -24.15
C LEU A 21 -3.54 -15.23 -23.57
N LEU A 22 -3.65 -14.16 -24.34
CA LEU A 22 -4.34 -12.94 -23.88
C LEU A 22 -5.84 -13.19 -23.63
N ILE A 23 -6.53 -13.88 -24.53
CA ILE A 23 -7.95 -14.24 -24.36
C ILE A 23 -8.11 -15.11 -23.11
N THR A 24 -7.26 -16.14 -22.96
CA THR A 24 -7.31 -17.06 -21.82
C THR A 24 -7.05 -16.31 -20.51
N GLY A 25 -6.03 -15.44 -20.47
CA GLY A 25 -5.72 -14.60 -19.31
C GLY A 25 -6.85 -13.66 -18.94
N PHE A 26 -7.46 -13.01 -19.94
CA PHE A 26 -8.61 -12.12 -19.72
C PHE A 26 -9.82 -12.86 -19.14
N VAL A 27 -10.18 -14.03 -19.73
CA VAL A 27 -11.31 -14.84 -19.22
C VAL A 27 -11.02 -15.35 -17.81
N PHE A 28 -9.80 -15.86 -17.58
CA PHE A 28 -9.36 -16.29 -16.25
C PHE A 28 -9.49 -15.15 -15.23
N GLU A 29 -9.02 -13.93 -15.58
CA GLU A 29 -9.09 -12.78 -14.67
C GLU A 29 -10.54 -12.37 -14.39
N LYS A 30 -11.41 -12.35 -15.38
CA LYS A 30 -12.85 -12.07 -15.19
C LYS A 30 -13.51 -13.06 -14.23
N ILE A 31 -13.25 -14.36 -14.40
CA ILE A 31 -13.77 -15.40 -13.49
C ILE A 31 -13.19 -15.22 -12.08
N SER A 32 -11.90 -14.91 -11.98
CA SER A 32 -11.21 -14.73 -10.70
C SER A 32 -11.76 -13.52 -9.93
N ARG A 33 -12.03 -12.40 -10.62
CA ARG A 33 -12.67 -11.21 -10.02
C ARG A 33 -14.08 -11.53 -9.52
N ALA A 34 -14.89 -12.23 -10.31
CA ALA A 34 -16.23 -12.62 -9.89
C ALA A 34 -16.23 -13.55 -8.64
N LYS A 35 -15.19 -14.37 -8.47
CA LYS A 35 -14.99 -15.14 -7.22
C LYS A 35 -14.53 -14.24 -6.08
N ALA A 36 -13.63 -13.31 -6.34
CA ALA A 36 -13.07 -12.39 -5.34
C ALA A 36 -14.12 -11.44 -4.75
N GLU A 37 -15.15 -11.05 -5.51
CA GLU A 37 -16.26 -10.22 -5.00
C GLU A 37 -17.07 -10.91 -3.88
N LYS A 38 -16.95 -12.22 -3.73
CA LYS A 38 -17.62 -12.97 -2.66
C LYS A 38 -16.80 -13.05 -1.37
N ILE A 39 -15.54 -12.59 -1.39
CA ILE A 39 -14.68 -12.60 -0.22
C ILE A 39 -15.11 -11.46 0.70
N GLN A 40 -15.48 -11.82 1.91
CA GLN A 40 -15.83 -10.86 2.96
C GLN A 40 -14.57 -10.44 3.73
N PRO A 41 -14.41 -9.16 4.08
CA PRO A 41 -13.32 -8.70 4.92
C PRO A 41 -13.48 -9.11 6.38
N ASP A 42 -12.35 -9.17 7.09
CA ASP A 42 -12.27 -9.31 8.56
C ASP A 42 -12.52 -7.95 9.16
N GLY A 43 -13.30 -7.16 9.05
CA GLY A 43 -13.39 -5.82 9.63
C GLY A 43 -14.76 -5.20 9.49
N GLN A 44 -14.77 -3.91 9.52
CA GLN A 44 -15.96 -3.11 9.47
C GLN A 44 -15.80 -1.99 8.43
N PHE A 45 -16.91 -1.33 8.14
CA PHE A 45 -16.94 -0.17 7.26
C PHE A 45 -17.51 1.04 7.99
N ALA A 46 -16.98 2.22 7.66
CA ALA A 46 -17.63 3.47 8.04
C ALA A 46 -17.73 4.38 6.81
N GLU A 47 -18.76 5.22 6.81
CA GLU A 47 -18.99 6.24 5.80
C GLU A 47 -18.05 7.42 6.06
N VAL A 48 -17.14 7.65 5.12
CA VAL A 48 -16.21 8.79 5.13
C VAL A 48 -16.59 9.67 3.95
N GLU A 49 -17.16 10.84 4.24
CA GLU A 49 -17.76 11.72 3.22
C GLU A 49 -18.82 10.98 2.37
N ASN A 50 -18.47 10.58 1.16
CA ASN A 50 -19.39 9.97 0.19
C ASN A 50 -18.98 8.56 -0.24
N HIS A 51 -18.09 7.91 0.51
CA HIS A 51 -17.62 6.56 0.22
C HIS A 51 -17.36 5.75 1.50
N LYS A 52 -17.43 4.42 1.39
CA LYS A 52 -17.18 3.53 2.52
C LYS A 52 -15.71 3.17 2.60
N MET A 53 -15.14 3.34 3.78
CA MET A 53 -13.79 2.90 4.08
C MET A 53 -13.80 1.71 5.03
N HIS A 54 -12.98 0.72 4.69
CA HIS A 54 -12.78 -0.48 5.49
C HIS A 54 -11.73 -0.24 6.58
N TYR A 55 -11.97 -0.80 7.77
CA TYR A 55 -11.03 -0.81 8.87
C TYR A 55 -11.14 -2.08 9.72
N LEU A 56 -10.04 -2.46 10.35
CA LEU A 56 -9.96 -3.51 11.35
C LEU A 56 -9.62 -2.87 12.70
N LYS A 57 -10.60 -2.87 13.62
CA LYS A 57 -10.44 -2.39 14.99
C LYS A 57 -10.51 -3.57 15.95
N GLU A 58 -9.50 -3.74 16.80
CA GLU A 58 -9.43 -4.82 17.76
C GLU A 58 -9.00 -4.33 19.13
N GLY A 59 -9.35 -5.08 20.17
CA GLY A 59 -9.06 -4.75 21.54
C GLY A 59 -9.98 -3.67 22.11
N THR A 60 -9.72 -3.28 23.34
CA THR A 60 -10.49 -2.31 24.10
C THR A 60 -9.59 -1.41 24.94
N GLY A 61 -10.05 -0.18 25.19
CA GLY A 61 -9.28 0.81 25.96
C GLY A 61 -8.42 1.71 25.07
N GLY A 62 -7.87 2.75 25.69
CA GLY A 62 -7.01 3.74 25.03
C GLY A 62 -5.57 3.69 25.57
N PRO A 63 -4.62 4.28 24.89
CA PRO A 63 -4.73 4.93 23.58
C PRO A 63 -4.99 3.95 22.44
N THR A 64 -5.50 4.45 21.30
CA THR A 64 -5.61 3.66 20.08
C THR A 64 -4.30 3.68 19.30
N VAL A 65 -3.76 2.51 19.00
CA VAL A 65 -2.60 2.35 18.11
C VAL A 65 -3.10 2.29 16.67
N VAL A 66 -2.80 3.31 15.89
CA VAL A 66 -3.27 3.49 14.50
C VAL A 66 -2.14 3.16 13.55
N PHE A 67 -2.34 2.19 12.68
CA PHE A 67 -1.35 1.73 11.71
C PHE A 67 -1.54 2.37 10.35
N GLU A 68 -0.54 3.12 9.90
CA GLU A 68 -0.47 3.72 8.57
C GLU A 68 0.49 2.92 7.69
N THR A 69 -0.02 2.46 6.54
CA THR A 69 0.69 1.52 5.66
C THR A 69 1.68 2.20 4.73
N ALA A 70 2.64 1.43 4.22
CA ALA A 70 3.55 1.86 3.17
C ALA A 70 2.82 2.23 1.87
N PHE A 71 3.58 2.64 0.87
CA PHE A 71 3.10 2.74 -0.51
C PHE A 71 3.02 1.32 -1.10
N ASP A 72 1.88 0.69 -0.94
CA ASP A 72 1.59 -0.63 -1.52
C ASP A 72 0.07 -0.87 -1.63
N PRO A 73 -0.36 -1.83 -2.46
CA PRO A 73 -1.77 -2.16 -2.63
C PRO A 73 -2.34 -3.06 -1.52
N ALA A 74 -1.55 -3.40 -0.49
CA ALA A 74 -1.93 -4.40 0.51
C ALA A 74 -2.79 -3.83 1.66
N GLY A 75 -2.88 -2.51 1.81
CA GLY A 75 -3.71 -1.89 2.83
C GLY A 75 -3.45 -2.45 4.23
N HIS A 76 -4.51 -2.64 5.02
CA HIS A 76 -4.42 -3.15 6.39
C HIS A 76 -3.71 -4.50 6.52
N LEU A 77 -3.62 -5.31 5.44
CA LEU A 77 -2.96 -6.62 5.46
C LEU A 77 -1.48 -6.50 5.84
N GLN A 78 -0.82 -5.36 5.59
CA GLN A 78 0.57 -5.13 6.00
C GLN A 78 0.74 -5.25 7.51
N TRP A 79 -0.23 -4.80 8.29
CA TRP A 79 -0.20 -4.79 9.74
C TRP A 79 -0.95 -5.95 10.40
N TYR A 80 -1.62 -6.80 9.61
CA TYR A 80 -2.57 -7.81 10.05
C TYR A 80 -2.02 -8.68 11.19
N HIS A 81 -0.81 -9.25 11.05
CA HIS A 81 -0.24 -10.10 12.09
C HIS A 81 0.19 -9.32 13.32
N ILE A 82 0.82 -8.16 13.12
CA ILE A 82 1.23 -7.31 14.25
C ILE A 82 -0.01 -6.95 15.07
N GLN A 83 -1.08 -6.55 14.41
CA GLN A 83 -2.33 -6.20 15.08
C GLN A 83 -2.95 -7.39 15.82
N LYS A 84 -2.93 -8.59 15.22
CA LYS A 84 -3.45 -9.82 15.84
C LYS A 84 -2.62 -10.28 17.05
N ASP A 85 -1.31 -10.06 17.02
CA ASP A 85 -0.37 -10.48 18.05
C ASP A 85 -0.32 -9.48 19.25
N LEU A 86 -0.83 -8.24 19.07
CA LEU A 86 -0.85 -7.26 20.15
C LEU A 86 -1.88 -7.60 21.25
N PRO A 87 -1.59 -7.27 22.52
CA PRO A 87 -2.52 -7.46 23.61
C PRO A 87 -3.85 -6.74 23.38
N LYS A 88 -4.95 -7.41 23.66
CA LYS A 88 -6.30 -6.83 23.47
C LYS A 88 -6.70 -5.81 24.55
N THR A 89 -5.79 -5.47 25.45
CA THR A 89 -5.91 -4.37 26.42
C THR A 89 -5.75 -2.98 25.79
N TYR A 90 -5.24 -2.92 24.57
CA TYR A 90 -5.15 -1.70 23.77
C TYR A 90 -6.12 -1.77 22.60
N THR A 91 -6.66 -0.63 22.21
CA THR A 91 -7.34 -0.55 20.92
C THR A 91 -6.29 -0.44 19.81
N THR A 92 -6.41 -1.29 18.83
CA THR A 92 -5.56 -1.26 17.62
C THR A 92 -6.43 -1.01 16.39
N PHE A 93 -5.92 -0.26 15.44
CA PHE A 93 -6.65 0.19 14.27
C PHE A 93 -5.78 0.15 13.02
N SER A 94 -6.16 -0.65 12.07
CA SER A 94 -5.61 -0.62 10.70
C SER A 94 -6.73 -0.41 9.70
N TYR A 95 -6.43 0.09 8.52
CA TYR A 95 -7.44 0.44 7.55
C TYR A 95 -6.91 0.34 6.12
N ASP A 96 -7.84 0.34 5.19
CA ASP A 96 -7.55 0.46 3.77
C ASP A 96 -7.78 1.90 3.35
N ARG A 97 -6.76 2.56 2.82
CA ARG A 97 -6.94 3.91 2.25
C ARG A 97 -7.96 3.87 1.13
N SER A 98 -8.62 4.99 0.88
CA SER A 98 -9.63 5.13 -0.18
C SER A 98 -9.17 4.47 -1.49
N GLY A 99 -9.98 3.55 -2.03
CA GLY A 99 -9.71 2.78 -3.24
C GLY A 99 -8.71 1.62 -3.09
N ILE A 100 -8.23 1.31 -1.90
CA ILE A 100 -7.36 0.16 -1.62
C ILE A 100 -8.22 -0.99 -1.07
N LEU A 101 -7.99 -2.22 -1.54
CA LEU A 101 -8.65 -3.47 -1.14
C LEU A 101 -10.17 -3.36 -1.03
N TRP A 102 -10.70 -3.20 0.18
CA TRP A 102 -12.15 -3.15 0.44
C TRP A 102 -12.70 -1.73 0.54
N SER A 103 -11.86 -0.72 0.67
CA SER A 103 -12.32 0.67 0.67
C SER A 103 -12.78 1.10 -0.71
N GLU A 104 -13.93 1.74 -0.77
CA GLU A 104 -14.41 2.38 -1.99
C GLU A 104 -13.51 3.56 -2.37
N ARG A 105 -13.51 3.92 -3.64
CA ARG A 105 -12.73 5.07 -4.11
C ARG A 105 -13.48 6.36 -3.83
N GLY A 106 -12.85 7.27 -3.11
CA GLY A 106 -13.35 8.64 -2.94
C GLY A 106 -13.22 9.47 -4.22
N THR A 107 -13.80 10.65 -4.19
CA THR A 107 -13.83 11.59 -5.33
C THR A 107 -12.71 12.61 -5.30
N HIS A 108 -11.91 12.66 -4.24
CA HIS A 108 -10.85 13.64 -4.04
C HIS A 108 -9.47 13.10 -4.42
N PRO A 109 -8.55 13.99 -4.85
CA PRO A 109 -7.16 13.59 -5.13
C PRO A 109 -6.46 13.04 -3.89
N LYS A 110 -5.54 12.11 -4.09
CA LYS A 110 -4.73 11.47 -3.04
C LYS A 110 -3.60 12.38 -2.52
N THR A 111 -3.95 13.54 -1.96
CA THR A 111 -2.98 14.41 -1.29
C THR A 111 -2.72 13.93 0.15
N GLY A 112 -1.54 14.27 0.71
CA GLY A 112 -1.23 13.88 2.09
C GLY A 112 -2.20 14.47 3.10
N GLU A 113 -2.68 15.70 2.87
CA GLU A 113 -3.68 16.35 3.71
C GLU A 113 -5.03 15.63 3.63
N LYS A 114 -5.47 15.26 2.43
CA LYS A 114 -6.74 14.56 2.25
C LYS A 114 -6.74 13.16 2.88
N ILE A 115 -5.65 12.42 2.72
CA ILE A 115 -5.50 11.11 3.37
C ILE A 115 -5.58 11.25 4.90
N ALA A 116 -4.96 12.29 5.47
CA ALA A 116 -5.05 12.55 6.91
C ALA A 116 -6.47 12.92 7.37
N GLU A 117 -7.23 13.66 6.57
CA GLU A 117 -8.65 13.98 6.84
C GLU A 117 -9.54 12.75 6.82
N GLU A 118 -9.38 11.92 5.78
CA GLU A 118 -10.12 10.65 5.66
C GLU A 118 -9.85 9.74 6.85
N LEU A 119 -8.58 9.59 7.25
CA LEU A 119 -8.21 8.79 8.42
C LEU A 119 -8.83 9.35 9.71
N HIS A 120 -8.75 10.67 9.93
CA HIS A 120 -9.34 11.29 11.12
C HIS A 120 -10.86 11.06 11.18
N THR A 121 -11.55 11.28 10.08
CA THR A 121 -13.00 11.04 9.97
C THR A 121 -13.33 9.56 10.21
N LEU A 122 -12.54 8.65 9.66
CA LEU A 122 -12.70 7.20 9.84
C LEU A 122 -12.55 6.79 11.32
N LEU A 123 -11.54 7.34 12.02
CA LEU A 123 -11.30 7.10 13.45
C LEU A 123 -12.48 7.59 14.30
N GLU A 124 -13.01 8.78 14.00
CA GLU A 124 -14.18 9.31 14.71
C GLU A 124 -15.43 8.47 14.45
N LYS A 125 -15.73 8.15 13.19
CA LYS A 125 -16.90 7.34 12.80
C LYS A 125 -16.86 5.92 13.35
N SER A 126 -15.66 5.36 13.54
CA SER A 126 -15.47 4.03 14.13
C SER A 126 -15.48 4.04 15.67
N ASN A 127 -15.65 5.21 16.31
CA ASN A 127 -15.52 5.39 17.75
C ASN A 127 -14.19 4.82 18.30
N ALA A 128 -13.08 5.11 17.63
CA ALA A 128 -11.75 4.75 18.10
C ALA A 128 -11.37 5.66 19.29
N PRO A 129 -11.03 5.09 20.47
CA PRO A 129 -10.71 5.90 21.65
C PRO A 129 -9.48 6.78 21.43
N LYS A 130 -9.60 8.07 21.73
CA LYS A 130 -8.45 8.99 21.81
C LYS A 130 -7.68 8.81 23.13
N PRO A 131 -6.41 9.25 23.25
CA PRO A 131 -5.57 9.77 22.16
C PRO A 131 -5.02 8.66 21.25
N TYR A 132 -4.44 9.05 20.09
CA TYR A 132 -3.88 8.13 19.11
C TYR A 132 -2.37 8.00 19.23
N ILE A 133 -1.82 6.79 19.06
CA ILE A 133 -0.42 6.53 18.78
C ILE A 133 -0.33 6.14 17.29
N LEU A 134 0.27 6.99 16.49
CA LEU A 134 0.40 6.75 15.05
C LEU A 134 1.64 5.90 14.77
N VAL A 135 1.48 4.80 14.06
CA VAL A 135 2.56 3.90 13.64
C VAL A 135 2.64 3.92 12.13
N GLY A 136 3.64 4.60 11.56
CA GLY A 136 3.78 4.77 10.13
C GLY A 136 4.97 4.00 9.56
N HIS A 137 4.72 3.11 8.58
CA HIS A 137 5.76 2.40 7.85
C HIS A 137 6.04 3.05 6.51
N SER A 138 7.34 3.26 6.18
CA SER A 138 7.78 3.78 4.88
C SER A 138 7.02 5.05 4.49
N PHE A 139 6.25 5.06 3.40
CA PHE A 139 5.37 6.15 2.97
C PHE A 139 4.36 6.57 4.05
N GLY A 140 3.81 5.61 4.81
CA GLY A 140 2.90 5.89 5.93
C GLY A 140 3.53 6.79 6.98
N GLY A 141 4.85 6.70 7.20
CA GLY A 141 5.56 7.63 8.07
C GLY A 141 5.59 9.08 7.57
N MET A 142 5.49 9.31 6.26
CA MET A 142 5.26 10.67 5.72
C MET A 142 3.82 11.13 5.97
N LEU A 143 2.85 10.24 5.81
CA LEU A 143 1.44 10.55 6.01
C LEU A 143 1.13 10.92 7.47
N THR A 144 1.80 10.30 8.45
CA THR A 144 1.66 10.68 9.87
C THR A 144 1.99 12.15 10.13
N ARG A 145 2.88 12.76 9.33
CA ARG A 145 3.23 14.18 9.48
C ARG A 145 2.03 15.08 9.18
N PHE A 146 1.26 14.76 8.14
CA PHE A 146 0.04 15.52 7.80
C PHE A 146 -1.02 15.39 8.88
N PHE A 147 -1.19 14.18 9.42
CA PHE A 147 -2.14 13.94 10.50
C PHE A 147 -1.77 14.74 11.75
N VAL A 148 -0.50 14.67 12.19
CA VAL A 148 -0.02 15.43 13.35
C VAL A 148 -0.11 16.93 13.13
N LYS A 149 0.24 17.43 11.93
CA LYS A 149 0.11 18.86 11.62
C LYS A 149 -1.32 19.35 11.79
N LYS A 150 -2.31 18.54 11.41
CA LYS A 150 -3.71 18.94 11.39
C LYS A 150 -4.45 18.67 12.70
N TYR A 151 -4.11 17.58 13.38
CA TYR A 151 -4.79 17.10 14.59
C TYR A 151 -3.83 16.79 15.75
N PRO A 152 -2.92 17.72 16.10
CA PRO A 152 -1.88 17.44 17.11
C PRO A 152 -2.46 17.11 18.49
N GLN A 153 -3.63 17.67 18.83
CA GLN A 153 -4.31 17.44 20.10
C GLN A 153 -4.84 16.02 20.29
N ASP A 154 -5.01 15.29 19.20
CA ASP A 154 -5.52 13.92 19.23
C ASP A 154 -4.41 12.86 19.31
N VAL A 155 -3.12 13.28 19.23
CA VAL A 155 -1.97 12.38 19.10
C VAL A 155 -1.14 12.36 20.38
N ALA A 156 -0.98 11.16 20.97
CA ALA A 156 -0.13 10.93 22.14
C ALA A 156 1.31 10.56 21.78
N GLY A 157 1.57 10.06 20.60
CA GLY A 157 2.91 9.65 20.15
C GLY A 157 2.95 9.22 18.70
N VAL A 158 4.15 9.18 18.13
CA VAL A 158 4.42 8.72 16.77
C VAL A 158 5.53 7.68 16.80
N ILE A 159 5.32 6.57 16.11
CA ILE A 159 6.32 5.52 15.88
C ILE A 159 6.55 5.43 14.36
N LEU A 160 7.76 5.74 13.93
CA LEU A 160 8.18 5.60 12.54
C LEU A 160 8.93 4.28 12.37
N VAL A 161 8.40 3.41 11.51
CA VAL A 161 8.99 2.09 11.25
C VAL A 161 9.57 2.11 9.83
N ASP A 162 10.89 2.09 9.74
CA ASP A 162 11.63 2.16 8.46
C ASP A 162 11.04 3.21 7.51
N SER A 163 10.71 4.36 8.09
CA SER A 163 9.96 5.42 7.42
C SER A 163 10.79 6.08 6.34
N GLN A 164 10.17 6.32 5.19
CA GLN A 164 10.79 7.11 4.15
C GLN A 164 10.98 8.56 4.64
N TYR A 165 12.20 9.09 4.46
CA TYR A 165 12.49 10.48 4.79
C TYR A 165 12.00 11.39 3.65
N PRO A 166 11.20 12.42 3.93
CA PRO A 166 10.59 13.24 2.86
C PRO A 166 11.59 13.94 1.94
N ALA A 167 12.78 14.28 2.44
CA ALA A 167 13.86 14.90 1.68
C ALA A 167 15.00 13.92 1.37
N ASP A 168 14.69 12.65 1.09
CA ASP A 168 15.64 11.58 0.81
C ASP A 168 16.58 11.89 -0.37
N GLU A 169 16.15 12.70 -1.32
CA GLU A 169 16.98 13.19 -2.44
C GLU A 169 18.28 13.89 -2.02
N LYS A 170 18.32 14.41 -0.79
CA LYS A 170 19.53 15.05 -0.24
C LYS A 170 20.57 14.07 0.27
N TYR A 171 20.17 12.83 0.53
CA TYR A 171 20.98 11.81 1.20
C TYR A 171 21.24 10.58 0.36
N LEU A 172 20.41 10.34 -0.66
CA LEU A 172 20.57 9.22 -1.57
C LEU A 172 21.37 9.61 -2.81
N SER A 173 22.20 8.70 -3.33
CA SER A 173 22.77 8.90 -4.65
C SER A 173 21.65 9.01 -5.71
N PRO A 174 21.87 9.68 -6.86
CA PRO A 174 20.87 9.80 -7.91
C PRO A 174 20.36 8.44 -8.40
N GLU A 175 21.19 7.41 -8.35
CA GLU A 175 20.84 6.04 -8.73
C GLU A 175 19.93 5.40 -7.69
N MET A 176 20.29 5.46 -6.39
CA MET A 176 19.43 4.99 -5.29
C MET A 176 18.10 5.73 -5.26
N TYR A 177 18.14 7.06 -5.41
CA TYR A 177 16.93 7.87 -5.44
C TYR A 177 15.98 7.40 -6.55
N ARG A 178 16.50 7.18 -7.77
CA ARG A 178 15.68 6.63 -8.87
C ARG A 178 15.13 5.26 -8.54
N MET A 179 15.95 4.35 -8.02
CA MET A 179 15.54 2.98 -7.71
C MET A 179 14.42 2.95 -6.65
N VAL A 180 14.54 3.75 -5.59
CA VAL A 180 13.55 3.80 -4.48
C VAL A 180 12.27 4.50 -4.91
N ASN A 181 12.37 5.49 -5.81
CA ASN A 181 11.23 6.32 -6.22
C ASN A 181 10.70 6.00 -7.63
N GLN A 182 11.29 5.00 -8.30
CA GLN A 182 10.81 4.55 -9.60
C GLN A 182 9.56 3.69 -9.40
N GLY A 183 8.39 4.27 -9.68
CA GLY A 183 7.13 3.54 -9.66
C GLY A 183 7.03 2.53 -10.81
N LEU A 184 6.04 1.67 -10.73
CA LEU A 184 5.70 0.77 -11.84
C LEU A 184 5.09 1.59 -12.99
N PRO A 185 5.47 1.29 -14.26
CA PRO A 185 4.81 1.91 -15.39
C PRO A 185 3.30 1.60 -15.36
N GLY A 186 2.47 2.63 -15.21
CA GLY A 186 1.01 2.46 -15.02
C GLY A 186 0.35 1.67 -16.14
N GLY A 187 0.76 1.90 -17.39
CA GLY A 187 0.27 1.13 -18.53
C GLY A 187 0.60 -0.36 -18.46
N PHE A 188 1.81 -0.71 -17.99
CA PHE A 188 2.20 -2.10 -17.78
C PHE A 188 1.39 -2.74 -16.64
N LEU A 189 1.21 -2.04 -15.52
CA LEU A 189 0.43 -2.57 -14.41
C LEU A 189 -1.03 -2.82 -14.81
N LYS A 190 -1.65 -1.89 -15.52
CA LYS A 190 -3.03 -2.04 -16.04
C LYS A 190 -3.14 -3.19 -17.04
N PHE A 191 -2.16 -3.34 -17.93
CA PHE A 191 -2.10 -4.47 -18.86
C PHE A 191 -1.97 -5.79 -18.08
N ALA A 192 -1.03 -5.89 -17.17
CA ALA A 192 -0.81 -7.09 -16.37
C ALA A 192 -2.04 -7.46 -15.52
N ASP A 193 -2.73 -6.47 -14.97
CA ASP A 193 -3.97 -6.64 -14.20
C ASP A 193 -5.13 -7.12 -15.09
N THR A 194 -5.27 -6.55 -16.30
CA THR A 194 -6.33 -6.93 -17.25
C THR A 194 -6.23 -8.40 -17.68
N PHE A 195 -5.02 -8.92 -17.84
CA PHE A 195 -4.77 -10.27 -18.34
C PHE A 195 -4.36 -11.27 -17.24
N GLY A 196 -4.51 -10.90 -15.96
CA GLY A 196 -4.26 -11.76 -14.79
C GLY A 196 -2.79 -11.97 -14.44
N ALA A 197 -1.85 -11.34 -15.16
CA ALA A 197 -0.42 -11.46 -14.87
C ALA A 197 -0.07 -10.78 -13.54
N ALA A 198 -0.72 -9.67 -13.19
CA ALA A 198 -0.50 -8.99 -11.91
C ALA A 198 -0.81 -9.92 -10.72
N ARG A 199 -1.85 -10.75 -10.81
CA ARG A 199 -2.20 -11.75 -9.80
C ARG A 199 -1.06 -12.74 -9.52
N LEU A 200 -0.32 -13.13 -10.55
CA LEU A 200 0.84 -14.02 -10.42
C LEU A 200 2.05 -13.27 -9.83
N MET A 201 2.26 -12.02 -10.23
CA MET A 201 3.36 -11.18 -9.72
C MET A 201 3.24 -10.94 -8.20
N PHE A 202 2.03 -10.76 -7.70
CA PHE A 202 1.76 -10.47 -6.28
C PHE A 202 1.32 -11.70 -5.47
N LYS A 203 1.43 -12.90 -6.02
CA LYS A 203 0.97 -14.15 -5.37
C LYS A 203 1.64 -14.40 -4.01
N ASN A 204 2.90 -14.04 -3.86
CA ASN A 204 3.68 -14.24 -2.64
C ASN A 204 4.27 -12.89 -2.18
N MET A 205 3.44 -11.88 -2.06
CA MET A 205 3.84 -10.56 -1.58
C MET A 205 4.27 -10.61 -0.11
N PHE A 206 3.62 -11.46 0.68
CA PHE A 206 4.00 -11.73 2.06
C PHE A 206 4.87 -13.00 2.15
N PRO A 207 5.62 -13.20 3.25
CA PRO A 207 6.42 -14.40 3.44
C PRO A 207 5.59 -15.68 3.27
N VAL A 208 6.22 -16.73 2.72
CA VAL A 208 5.56 -18.04 2.58
C VAL A 208 5.50 -18.74 3.94
N GLY A 209 4.32 -19.22 4.32
CA GLY A 209 4.09 -19.94 5.57
C GLY A 209 2.64 -19.85 6.02
N GLU A 210 2.25 -20.74 6.92
CA GLU A 210 0.86 -20.83 7.41
C GLU A 210 0.40 -19.49 8.03
N LYS A 211 1.31 -18.81 8.76
CA LYS A 211 1.06 -17.50 9.36
C LYS A 211 0.55 -16.48 8.33
N TYR A 212 1.06 -16.49 7.10
CA TYR A 212 0.73 -15.50 6.06
C TYR A 212 -0.26 -16.01 5.01
N LYS A 213 -0.86 -17.17 5.23
CA LYS A 213 -1.78 -17.81 4.27
C LYS A 213 -2.98 -16.93 3.93
N TYR A 214 -3.54 -16.26 4.94
CA TYR A 214 -4.66 -15.35 4.74
C TYR A 214 -4.26 -14.19 3.81
N GLN A 215 -3.22 -13.43 4.14
CA GLN A 215 -2.76 -12.29 3.33
C GLN A 215 -2.38 -12.73 1.90
N ASN A 216 -1.65 -13.85 1.77
CA ASN A 216 -1.25 -14.38 0.47
C ASN A 216 -2.44 -14.92 -0.35
N SER A 217 -3.58 -15.22 0.26
CA SER A 217 -4.83 -15.56 -0.45
C SER A 217 -5.61 -14.32 -0.89
N ILE A 218 -5.66 -13.29 -0.04
CA ILE A 218 -6.43 -12.07 -0.27
C ILE A 218 -5.74 -11.14 -1.27
N MET A 219 -4.43 -10.92 -1.09
CA MET A 219 -3.69 -9.94 -1.90
C MET A 219 -3.83 -10.19 -3.40
N PRO A 220 -3.50 -11.37 -3.96
CA PRO A 220 -3.67 -11.60 -5.39
C PRO A 220 -5.14 -11.63 -5.82
N ALA A 221 -6.07 -11.98 -4.92
CA ALA A 221 -7.49 -12.00 -5.25
C ALA A 221 -8.08 -10.59 -5.45
N LEU A 222 -7.66 -9.62 -4.65
CA LEU A 222 -8.23 -8.27 -4.60
C LEU A 222 -7.33 -7.17 -5.18
N LEU A 223 -6.14 -7.51 -5.69
CA LEU A 223 -5.18 -6.54 -6.24
C LEU A 223 -5.81 -5.58 -7.25
N TYR A 224 -6.69 -6.09 -8.11
CA TYR A 224 -7.37 -5.30 -9.15
C TYR A 224 -8.18 -4.12 -8.57
N LYS A 225 -8.67 -4.24 -7.34
CA LYS A 225 -9.39 -3.14 -6.67
C LYS A 225 -8.43 -2.01 -6.29
N SER A 226 -7.20 -2.35 -5.90
CA SER A 226 -6.20 -1.39 -5.43
C SER A 226 -5.41 -0.70 -6.56
N ALA A 227 -5.41 -1.26 -7.77
CA ALA A 227 -4.48 -0.86 -8.82
C ALA A 227 -4.59 0.63 -9.20
N ASP A 228 -5.78 1.14 -9.44
CA ASP A 228 -5.98 2.54 -9.84
C ASP A 228 -5.63 3.50 -8.69
N ALA A 229 -6.02 3.19 -7.46
CA ALA A 229 -5.71 4.03 -6.30
C ALA A 229 -4.20 4.05 -5.98
N THR A 230 -3.51 2.91 -6.16
CA THR A 230 -2.05 2.85 -6.01
C THR A 230 -1.33 3.70 -7.06
N LEU A 231 -1.79 3.67 -8.32
CA LEU A 231 -1.23 4.53 -9.37
C LEU A 231 -1.49 6.02 -9.07
N GLU A 232 -2.66 6.37 -8.57
CA GLU A 232 -2.98 7.74 -8.17
C GLU A 232 -2.11 8.23 -7.00
N GLU A 233 -1.86 7.38 -6.00
CA GLU A 233 -0.89 7.69 -4.92
C GLU A 233 0.52 7.90 -5.49
N GLN A 234 0.93 7.09 -6.48
CA GLN A 234 2.21 7.25 -7.17
C GLN A 234 2.31 8.61 -7.88
N ASP A 235 1.27 9.03 -8.57
CA ASP A 235 1.23 10.30 -9.29
C ASP A 235 1.35 11.49 -8.33
N HIS A 236 0.81 11.37 -7.11
CA HIS A 236 0.88 12.40 -6.07
C HIS A 236 2.12 12.32 -5.17
N MET A 237 2.91 11.25 -5.27
CA MET A 237 4.06 10.98 -4.39
C MET A 237 5.04 12.16 -4.31
N LYS A 238 5.36 12.79 -5.44
CA LYS A 238 6.30 13.91 -5.49
C LYS A 238 5.79 15.14 -4.74
N SER A 239 4.50 15.47 -4.86
CA SER A 239 3.90 16.59 -4.12
C SER A 239 3.80 16.27 -2.63
N ILE A 240 3.36 15.06 -2.27
CA ILE A 240 3.30 14.60 -0.88
C ILE A 240 4.68 14.68 -0.21
N LYS A 241 5.75 14.21 -0.87
CA LYS A 241 7.12 14.32 -0.35
C LYS A 241 7.53 15.76 -0.11
N LYS A 242 7.30 16.65 -1.08
CA LYS A 242 7.61 18.07 -0.96
C LYS A 242 6.87 18.73 0.20
N GLU A 243 5.59 18.45 0.35
CA GLU A 243 4.76 18.99 1.43
C GLU A 243 5.15 18.41 2.79
N ALA A 244 5.40 17.08 2.87
CA ALA A 244 5.87 16.42 4.08
C ALA A 244 7.24 16.95 4.55
N ALA A 245 8.15 17.32 3.61
CA ALA A 245 9.43 17.91 3.93
C ALA A 245 9.30 19.30 4.59
N ALA A 246 8.23 20.03 4.29
CA ALA A 246 7.92 21.31 4.92
C ALA A 246 7.39 21.15 6.36
N ILE A 247 6.94 19.93 6.74
CA ILE A 247 6.53 19.60 8.11
C ILE A 247 7.78 19.07 8.85
N SER A 248 8.59 19.97 9.34
CA SER A 248 9.93 19.66 9.86
C SER A 248 9.93 19.00 11.24
N SER A 249 8.83 19.06 11.99
CA SER A 249 8.78 18.62 13.40
C SER A 249 7.41 18.05 13.75
N PHE A 250 7.41 17.12 14.71
CA PHE A 250 6.20 16.66 15.41
C PHE A 250 5.91 17.48 16.69
N GLY A 251 6.60 18.60 16.88
CA GLY A 251 6.45 19.46 18.06
C GLY A 251 6.93 18.76 19.35
N SER A 252 6.10 18.80 20.39
CA SER A 252 6.35 18.14 21.68
C SER A 252 5.84 16.70 21.73
N ILE A 253 5.27 16.17 20.64
CA ILE A 253 4.74 14.80 20.59
C ILE A 253 5.91 13.81 20.65
N PRO A 254 5.88 12.83 21.57
CA PRO A 254 6.89 11.79 21.65
C PRO A 254 7.07 11.05 20.33
N LEU A 255 8.32 10.93 19.87
CA LEU A 255 8.69 10.25 18.64
C LEU A 255 9.62 9.08 18.92
N TYR A 256 9.25 7.90 18.42
CA TYR A 256 10.10 6.72 18.40
C TYR A 256 10.40 6.30 16.97
N VAL A 257 11.66 5.97 16.67
CA VAL A 257 12.08 5.58 15.30
C VAL A 257 12.70 4.19 15.34
N ILE A 258 12.16 3.29 14.52
CA ILE A 258 12.65 1.94 14.30
C ILE A 258 13.20 1.87 12.88
N THR A 259 14.47 1.55 12.72
CA THR A 259 15.12 1.40 11.41
C THR A 259 15.61 -0.01 11.22
N ALA A 260 15.58 -0.51 9.98
CA ALA A 260 16.15 -1.79 9.63
C ALA A 260 17.66 -1.76 9.84
N GLY A 261 18.17 -2.62 10.73
CA GLY A 261 19.62 -2.73 11.02
C GLY A 261 20.37 -3.59 10.00
N ASP A 262 19.68 -4.44 9.26
CA ASP A 262 20.28 -5.33 8.27
C ASP A 262 20.41 -4.64 6.91
N LYS A 263 21.66 -4.31 6.55
CA LYS A 263 22.00 -3.69 5.26
C LYS A 263 22.19 -4.71 4.13
N THR A 264 22.12 -6.02 4.40
CA THR A 264 22.40 -7.05 3.38
C THR A 264 21.44 -7.00 2.19
N ARG A 265 20.19 -6.62 2.43
CA ARG A 265 19.19 -6.41 1.39
C ARG A 265 19.62 -5.34 0.37
N TYR A 266 20.33 -4.31 0.83
CA TYR A 266 20.81 -3.22 -0.01
C TYR A 266 22.19 -3.51 -0.62
N ASN A 267 23.05 -4.31 0.04
CA ASN A 267 24.38 -4.67 -0.43
C ASN A 267 24.35 -5.45 -1.75
N ASN A 268 23.30 -6.24 -2.00
CA ASN A 268 23.11 -6.94 -3.27
C ASN A 268 22.68 -6.02 -4.41
N ILE A 269 22.21 -4.82 -4.10
CA ILE A 269 21.70 -3.82 -5.05
C ILE A 269 22.76 -2.76 -5.29
N ILE A 270 23.61 -2.49 -4.28
CA ILE A 270 24.63 -1.42 -4.31
C ILE A 270 25.99 -2.09 -4.26
N LYS A 271 26.48 -2.51 -5.43
CA LYS A 271 27.81 -3.19 -5.53
C LYS A 271 29.01 -2.31 -5.20
N ASP A 272 28.90 -0.99 -5.07
CA ASP A 272 30.02 -0.07 -5.06
C ASP A 272 29.91 1.15 -4.10
N GLN A 273 29.29 1.06 -2.96
CA GLN A 273 29.39 2.18 -2.00
C GLN A 273 29.99 1.73 -0.66
N LYS A 274 31.25 2.17 -0.44
CA LYS A 274 31.82 2.32 0.90
C LYS A 274 31.02 3.41 1.61
N LEU A 275 30.07 3.02 2.47
CA LEU A 275 29.46 3.87 3.47
C LEU A 275 30.18 3.64 4.80
#